data_82616a79d7f75a82bfc31b2436d7391e
#
_entry.id   82616a79d7f75a82bfc31b2436d7391e
#
_cell.length_a   1.000
_cell.length_b   1.000
_cell.length_c   1.000
_cell.angle_alpha   90.00
_cell.angle_beta   90.00
_cell.angle_gamma   90.00
#
_symmetry.space_group_name_H-M   'P 1'
#
loop_
_entity.id
_entity.type
_entity.pdbx_description
1 polymer ?
#
loop_
_entity_poly.entity_id
_entity_poly.type
_entity_poly.pdbx_seq_one_letter_code
_entity_poly.pdbx_strand_id
1 'polypeptide(L)'
;TNLDLAIAAAKAAVDQLDTKDEVGVVTFDDGYTWQVPLEKVKDKDKIHQSIETISEGGGTTIKPAVRAALNEIKKSKAQLKHIVLLTDGQGETENFEDIIKDCKDADVTLSTVAVGESSDRQLLERLATQCNGRYYYSDISTDIPKIFAQEVFLNGDTYLQNGQFSLKGNSSNAITKNLFADGGRRS
;
A
#
# COMPACT_ATOMS: atom_id res chain seq x y z
N THR A 1 0.70 12.29 14.75
CA THR A 1 0.68 12.98 13.45
C THR A 1 0.37 11.98 12.33
N ASN A 2 0.08 12.51 11.15
CA ASN A 2 -0.14 11.65 9.97
C ASN A 2 1.11 10.85 9.62
N LEU A 3 2.28 11.41 9.84
CA LEU A 3 3.53 10.71 9.61
C LEU A 3 3.67 9.51 10.56
N ASP A 4 3.44 9.72 11.84
CA ASP A 4 3.52 8.64 12.83
C ASP A 4 2.55 7.52 12.47
N LEU A 5 1.38 7.90 12.02
CA LEU A 5 0.35 6.97 11.62
C LEU A 5 0.78 6.12 10.42
N ALA A 6 1.35 6.76 9.42
CA ALA A 6 1.83 6.07 8.23
C ALA A 6 2.96 5.10 8.58
N ILE A 7 3.85 5.51 9.46
CA ILE A 7 4.93 4.65 9.94
C ILE A 7 4.35 3.44 10.67
N ALA A 8 3.40 3.68 11.57
CA ALA A 8 2.76 2.60 12.32
C ALA A 8 2.01 1.64 11.39
N ALA A 9 1.34 2.18 10.37
CA ALA A 9 0.62 1.35 9.41
C ALA A 9 1.56 0.43 8.63
N ALA A 10 2.66 0.98 8.13
CA ALA A 10 3.63 0.19 7.38
C ALA A 10 4.25 -0.90 8.26
N LYS A 11 4.59 -0.57 9.50
CA LYS A 11 5.12 -1.57 10.45
C LYS A 11 4.11 -2.67 10.73
N ALA A 12 2.84 -2.30 10.93
CA ALA A 12 1.78 -3.28 11.20
C ALA A 12 1.62 -4.26 10.04
N ALA A 13 1.71 -3.76 8.80
CA ALA A 13 1.65 -4.62 7.63
C ALA A 13 2.83 -5.58 7.59
N VAL A 14 4.04 -5.09 7.83
CA VAL A 14 5.26 -5.92 7.82
C VAL A 14 5.17 -7.01 8.88
N ASP A 15 4.60 -6.72 10.04
CA ASP A 15 4.51 -7.67 11.14
C ASP A 15 3.65 -8.89 10.78
N GLN A 16 2.78 -8.78 9.79
CA GLN A 16 1.94 -9.89 9.34
C GLN A 16 2.64 -10.81 8.34
N LEU A 17 3.83 -10.45 7.90
CA LEU A 17 4.55 -11.19 6.86
C LEU A 17 5.63 -12.08 7.48
N ASP A 18 6.07 -13.07 6.70
CA ASP A 18 7.16 -13.95 7.13
C ASP A 18 8.27 -13.99 6.05
N THR A 19 9.26 -14.85 6.25
CA THR A 19 10.44 -14.86 5.39
C THR A 19 10.18 -15.32 3.96
N LYS A 20 9.02 -15.89 3.69
CA LYS A 20 8.63 -16.29 2.34
C LYS A 20 8.01 -15.15 1.56
N ASP A 21 7.55 -14.14 2.26
CA ASP A 21 6.87 -13.01 1.68
C ASP A 21 7.86 -11.95 1.25
N GLU A 22 7.41 -11.10 0.33
CA GLU A 22 8.14 -9.90 -0.08
C GLU A 22 7.38 -8.67 0.36
N VAL A 23 8.11 -7.63 0.68
CA VAL A 23 7.51 -6.33 0.99
C VAL A 23 8.37 -5.22 0.41
N GLY A 24 7.70 -4.17 -0.05
CA GLY A 24 8.33 -2.92 -0.45
C GLY A 24 7.49 -1.77 0.05
N VAL A 25 8.12 -0.64 0.31
CA VAL A 25 7.43 0.57 0.75
C VAL A 25 7.86 1.73 -0.11
N VAL A 26 6.89 2.36 -0.76
CA VAL A 26 7.12 3.52 -1.62
C VAL A 26 6.46 4.73 -0.99
N THR A 27 7.22 5.77 -0.80
CA THR A 27 6.67 7.06 -0.37
C THR A 27 6.67 8.01 -1.56
N PHE A 28 5.74 8.93 -1.57
CA PHE A 28 5.67 9.86 -2.69
C PHE A 28 5.35 11.28 -2.23
N ASP A 29 5.93 12.21 -2.97
CA ASP A 29 5.72 13.64 -2.82
C ASP A 29 5.59 14.20 -4.24
N ASP A 30 6.54 14.98 -4.71
CA ASP A 30 6.57 15.42 -6.11
C ASP A 30 7.06 14.32 -7.05
N GLY A 31 7.70 13.31 -6.49
CA GLY A 31 8.11 12.10 -7.18
C GLY A 31 7.83 10.93 -6.27
N TYR A 32 8.69 9.93 -6.32
CA TYR A 32 8.55 8.79 -5.40
C TYR A 32 9.92 8.28 -4.97
N THR A 33 9.93 7.60 -3.83
CA THR A 33 11.14 7.01 -3.26
C THR A 33 10.82 5.61 -2.74
N TRP A 34 11.66 4.65 -3.10
CA TRP A 34 11.60 3.32 -2.49
C TRP A 34 12.26 3.38 -1.12
N GLN A 35 11.44 3.52 -0.10
CA GLN A 35 11.93 3.54 1.28
C GLN A 35 12.42 2.16 1.69
N VAL A 36 11.70 1.13 1.24
CA VAL A 36 12.09 -0.27 1.41
C VAL A 36 11.96 -0.91 0.03
N PRO A 37 13.06 -1.32 -0.60
CA PRO A 37 12.98 -2.01 -1.89
C PRO A 37 12.20 -3.31 -1.77
N LEU A 38 11.50 -3.69 -2.83
CA LEU A 38 10.71 -4.92 -2.83
C LEU A 38 11.62 -6.14 -2.82
N GLU A 39 11.65 -6.84 -1.68
CA GLU A 39 12.45 -8.05 -1.53
C GLU A 39 11.91 -8.91 -0.39
N LYS A 40 12.46 -10.10 -0.24
CA LYS A 40 12.05 -11.02 0.83
C LYS A 40 12.21 -10.39 2.20
N VAL A 41 11.28 -10.71 3.09
CA VAL A 41 11.30 -10.24 4.48
C VAL A 41 12.31 -11.09 5.25
N LYS A 42 13.54 -10.61 5.34
CA LYS A 42 14.61 -11.34 6.03
C LYS A 42 14.80 -10.87 7.46
N ASP A 43 14.75 -9.57 7.66
CA ASP A 43 15.02 -8.95 8.96
C ASP A 43 14.00 -7.84 9.19
N LYS A 44 12.98 -8.15 9.96
CA LYS A 44 11.91 -7.19 10.24
C LYS A 44 12.40 -5.97 10.99
N ASP A 45 13.35 -6.14 11.88
CA ASP A 45 13.88 -5.00 12.64
C ASP A 45 14.55 -3.99 11.70
N LYS A 46 15.29 -4.47 10.73
CA LYS A 46 15.93 -3.61 9.76
C LYS A 46 14.91 -2.92 8.87
N ILE A 47 13.87 -3.64 8.47
CA ILE A 47 12.79 -3.06 7.69
C ILE A 47 12.07 -1.98 8.50
N HIS A 48 11.79 -2.23 9.78
CA HIS A 48 11.20 -1.25 10.68
C HIS A 48 12.07 0.01 10.79
N GLN A 49 13.38 -0.16 10.90
CA GLN A 49 14.29 0.97 10.97
C GLN A 49 14.22 1.83 9.71
N SER A 50 14.16 1.19 8.55
CA SER A 50 14.01 1.90 7.28
C SER A 50 12.69 2.65 7.20
N ILE A 51 11.62 2.04 7.68
CA ILE A 51 10.31 2.68 7.71
C ILE A 51 10.33 3.91 8.62
N GLU A 52 11.04 3.83 9.74
CA GLU A 52 11.12 4.95 10.69
C GLU A 52 11.86 6.16 10.14
N THR A 53 12.65 5.99 9.10
CA THR A 53 13.36 7.11 8.49
C THR A 53 12.51 7.89 7.48
N ILE A 54 11.26 7.49 7.27
CA ILE A 54 10.37 8.20 6.36
C ILE A 54 10.13 9.62 6.87
N SER A 55 10.29 10.59 5.99
CA SER A 55 10.08 11.99 6.32
C SER A 55 8.84 12.53 5.60
N GLU A 56 8.37 13.67 6.06
CA GLU A 56 7.22 14.32 5.44
C GLU A 56 7.56 14.78 4.03
N GLY A 57 6.63 14.55 3.12
CA GLY A 57 6.73 15.05 1.76
C GLY A 57 5.54 15.95 1.46
N GLY A 58 5.63 16.75 0.42
CA GLY A 58 4.64 17.76 0.10
C GLY A 58 3.85 17.53 -1.17
N GLY A 59 4.00 16.40 -1.82
CA GLY A 59 3.38 16.18 -3.12
C GLY A 59 2.04 15.47 -3.05
N THR A 60 1.33 15.52 -4.17
CA THR A 60 0.04 14.84 -4.32
C THR A 60 0.03 13.90 -5.52
N THR A 61 1.18 13.60 -6.09
CA THR A 61 1.28 12.83 -7.32
C THR A 61 1.26 11.33 -7.01
N ILE A 62 0.07 10.76 -7.07
CA ILE A 62 -0.15 9.35 -6.69
C ILE A 62 0.28 8.39 -7.80
N LYS A 63 -0.07 8.70 -9.04
CA LYS A 63 0.06 7.75 -10.14
C LYS A 63 1.47 7.25 -10.39
N PRO A 64 2.51 8.11 -10.41
CA PRO A 64 3.87 7.61 -10.61
C PRO A 64 4.33 6.62 -9.54
N ALA A 65 3.94 6.83 -8.29
CA ALA A 65 4.29 5.92 -7.20
C ALA A 65 3.59 4.57 -7.34
N VAL A 66 2.30 4.60 -7.68
CA VAL A 66 1.54 3.37 -7.92
C VAL A 66 2.10 2.64 -9.13
N ARG A 67 2.44 3.37 -10.19
CA ARG A 67 3.07 2.77 -11.37
C ARG A 67 4.40 2.11 -11.02
N ALA A 68 5.22 2.77 -10.21
CA ALA A 68 6.50 2.20 -9.79
C ALA A 68 6.29 0.91 -8.98
N ALA A 69 5.34 0.93 -8.05
CA ALA A 69 5.02 -0.25 -7.25
C ALA A 69 4.55 -1.39 -8.13
N LEU A 70 3.65 -1.11 -9.08
CA LEU A 70 3.10 -2.11 -9.98
C LEU A 70 4.19 -2.71 -10.87
N ASN A 71 5.05 -1.88 -11.42
CA ASN A 71 6.14 -2.36 -12.28
C ASN A 71 7.07 -3.32 -11.54
N GLU A 72 7.37 -3.04 -10.29
CA GLU A 72 8.23 -3.92 -9.50
C GLU A 72 7.52 -5.19 -9.07
N ILE A 73 6.28 -5.09 -8.62
CA ILE A 73 5.56 -6.26 -8.12
C ILE A 73 5.22 -7.24 -9.24
N LYS A 74 5.06 -6.75 -10.45
CA LYS A 74 4.84 -7.61 -11.63
C LYS A 74 6.01 -8.56 -11.88
N LYS A 75 7.21 -8.16 -11.49
CA LYS A 75 8.41 -9.00 -11.66
C LYS A 75 8.50 -10.11 -10.63
N SER A 76 7.72 -10.03 -9.57
CA SER A 76 7.77 -11.02 -8.50
C SER A 76 7.24 -12.36 -8.97
N LYS A 77 7.78 -13.43 -8.43
CA LYS A 77 7.30 -14.79 -8.66
C LYS A 77 6.32 -15.25 -7.60
N ALA A 78 5.94 -14.36 -6.67
CA ALA A 78 4.99 -14.68 -5.63
C ALA A 78 3.62 -14.99 -6.24
N GLN A 79 2.89 -15.87 -5.60
CA GLN A 79 1.56 -16.26 -6.05
C GLN A 79 0.52 -15.19 -5.80
N LEU A 80 0.65 -14.46 -4.70
CA LEU A 80 -0.24 -13.36 -4.36
C LEU A 80 0.52 -12.06 -4.47
N LYS A 81 -0.02 -11.14 -5.26
CA LYS A 81 0.60 -9.83 -5.49
C LYS A 81 -0.41 -8.76 -5.12
N HIS A 82 -0.06 -7.92 -4.19
CA HIS A 82 -1.00 -6.97 -3.63
C HIS A 82 -0.35 -5.63 -3.34
N ILE A 83 -1.06 -4.56 -3.68
CA ILE A 83 -0.64 -3.19 -3.39
C ILE A 83 -1.66 -2.56 -2.45
N VAL A 84 -1.18 -1.87 -1.42
CA VAL A 84 -2.03 -1.06 -0.54
C VAL A 84 -1.63 0.39 -0.68
N LEU A 85 -2.57 1.21 -1.11
CA LEU A 85 -2.36 2.66 -1.29
C LEU A 85 -3.00 3.42 -0.14
N LEU A 86 -2.21 4.17 0.60
CA LEU A 86 -2.68 5.02 1.68
C LEU A 86 -2.54 6.48 1.24
N THR A 87 -3.62 7.22 1.20
CA THR A 87 -3.59 8.60 0.71
C THR A 87 -4.79 9.40 1.22
N ASP A 88 -4.62 10.72 1.28
CA ASP A 88 -5.76 11.61 1.48
C ASP A 88 -6.45 11.92 0.14
N GLY A 89 -5.84 11.54 -0.97
CA GLY A 89 -6.45 11.61 -2.30
C GLY A 89 -6.65 13.01 -2.87
N GLN A 90 -6.11 14.02 -2.21
CA GLN A 90 -6.31 15.40 -2.67
C GLN A 90 -5.48 15.72 -3.91
N GLY A 91 -6.09 16.45 -4.81
CA GLY A 91 -5.39 17.02 -5.95
C GLY A 91 -5.09 16.08 -7.09
N GLU A 92 -5.40 14.83 -6.95
CA GLU A 92 -5.13 13.86 -8.00
C GLU A 92 -6.29 13.79 -8.97
N THR A 93 -6.03 14.11 -10.22
CA THR A 93 -7.04 14.09 -11.26
C THR A 93 -6.64 13.23 -12.46
N GLU A 94 -5.52 12.53 -12.36
CA GLU A 94 -5.04 11.74 -13.49
C GLU A 94 -5.92 10.52 -13.74
N ASN A 95 -5.83 10.05 -14.98
CA ASN A 95 -6.56 8.87 -15.43
C ASN A 95 -5.79 7.61 -15.00
N PHE A 96 -6.47 6.71 -14.30
CA PHE A 96 -5.88 5.47 -13.82
C PHE A 96 -6.26 4.23 -14.65
N GLU A 97 -6.88 4.43 -15.82
CA GLU A 97 -7.34 3.30 -16.62
C GLU A 97 -6.22 2.37 -17.05
N ASP A 98 -5.05 2.90 -17.37
CA ASP A 98 -3.90 2.09 -17.73
C ASP A 98 -3.38 1.26 -16.55
N ILE A 99 -3.42 1.84 -15.35
CA ILE A 99 -3.04 1.12 -14.13
C ILE A 99 -4.02 -0.01 -13.84
N ILE A 100 -5.31 0.29 -13.94
CA ILE A 100 -6.37 -0.70 -13.72
C ILE A 100 -6.21 -1.87 -14.69
N LYS A 101 -6.02 -1.56 -15.96
CA LYS A 101 -5.84 -2.60 -16.98
C LYS A 101 -4.62 -3.46 -16.67
N ASP A 102 -3.52 -2.84 -16.32
CA ASP A 102 -2.27 -3.56 -16.04
C ASP A 102 -2.40 -4.43 -14.78
N CYS A 103 -3.09 -3.95 -13.76
CA CYS A 103 -3.37 -4.77 -12.57
C CYS A 103 -4.14 -6.03 -12.94
N LYS A 104 -5.17 -5.89 -13.76
CA LYS A 104 -5.97 -7.03 -14.19
C LYS A 104 -5.16 -7.99 -15.03
N ASP A 105 -4.37 -7.49 -15.96
CA ASP A 105 -3.58 -8.33 -16.85
C ASP A 105 -2.49 -9.08 -16.08
N ALA A 106 -1.93 -8.46 -15.05
CA ALA A 106 -0.85 -9.05 -14.27
C ALA A 106 -1.33 -9.80 -13.02
N ASP A 107 -2.64 -9.82 -12.79
CA ASP A 107 -3.25 -10.44 -11.61
C ASP A 107 -2.71 -9.85 -10.30
N VAL A 108 -2.60 -8.54 -10.28
CA VAL A 108 -2.22 -7.78 -9.08
C VAL A 108 -3.48 -7.13 -8.53
N THR A 109 -3.72 -7.30 -7.24
CA THR A 109 -4.84 -6.63 -6.57
C THR A 109 -4.35 -5.34 -5.92
N LEU A 110 -5.25 -4.36 -5.81
CA LEU A 110 -4.92 -3.07 -5.22
C LEU A 110 -6.04 -2.62 -4.30
N SER A 111 -5.70 -2.41 -3.04
CA SER A 111 -6.63 -1.86 -2.06
C SER A 111 -6.25 -0.42 -1.76
N THR A 112 -7.25 0.40 -1.46
CA THR A 112 -7.02 1.80 -1.15
C THR A 112 -7.54 2.13 0.24
N VAL A 113 -6.81 2.97 0.95
CA VAL A 113 -7.20 3.48 2.26
C VAL A 113 -7.25 4.99 2.17
N ALA A 114 -8.44 5.53 2.22
CA ALA A 114 -8.69 6.96 2.16
C ALA A 114 -8.72 7.55 3.56
N VAL A 115 -7.98 8.63 3.77
CA VAL A 115 -7.90 9.29 5.07
C VAL A 115 -8.37 10.71 4.96
N GLY A 116 -9.27 11.11 5.87
CA GLY A 116 -9.73 12.47 5.96
C GLY A 116 -10.90 12.75 5.04
N GLU A 117 -11.64 13.81 5.39
CA GLU A 117 -12.89 14.15 4.69
C GLU A 117 -12.67 14.70 3.29
N SER A 118 -11.48 15.23 3.04
CA SER A 118 -11.17 15.87 1.77
C SER A 118 -10.62 14.91 0.73
N SER A 119 -10.53 13.63 1.04
CA SER A 119 -10.05 12.64 0.07
C SER A 119 -11.05 12.45 -1.07
N ASP A 120 -10.51 12.13 -2.25
CA ASP A 120 -11.35 11.77 -3.39
C ASP A 120 -11.79 10.32 -3.27
N ARG A 121 -12.87 10.13 -2.53
CA ARG A 121 -13.36 8.80 -2.21
C ARG A 121 -13.84 8.03 -3.42
N GLN A 122 -14.45 8.73 -4.38
CA GLN A 122 -14.96 8.07 -5.58
C GLN A 122 -13.84 7.46 -6.40
N LEU A 123 -12.77 8.22 -6.58
CA LEU A 123 -11.60 7.72 -7.30
C LEU A 123 -10.98 6.53 -6.61
N LEU A 124 -10.77 6.63 -5.29
CA LEU A 124 -10.11 5.57 -4.53
C LEU A 124 -10.96 4.31 -4.45
N GLU A 125 -12.27 4.47 -4.30
CA GLU A 125 -13.19 3.33 -4.29
C GLU A 125 -13.19 2.63 -5.64
N ARG A 126 -13.27 3.40 -6.72
CA ARG A 126 -13.25 2.86 -8.07
C ARG A 126 -11.94 2.12 -8.35
N LEU A 127 -10.82 2.72 -7.97
CA LEU A 127 -9.52 2.11 -8.19
C LEU A 127 -9.42 0.76 -7.48
N ALA A 128 -9.82 0.69 -6.23
CA ALA A 128 -9.79 -0.57 -5.48
C ALA A 128 -10.74 -1.59 -6.08
N THR A 129 -11.98 -1.20 -6.35
CA THR A 129 -13.00 -2.11 -6.88
C THR A 129 -12.58 -2.67 -8.24
N GLN A 130 -12.06 -1.82 -9.12
CA GLN A 130 -11.65 -2.25 -10.45
C GLN A 130 -10.42 -3.13 -10.42
N CYS A 131 -9.58 -3.01 -9.41
CA CYS A 131 -8.39 -3.83 -9.24
C CYS A 131 -8.60 -5.02 -8.29
N ASN A 132 -9.85 -5.38 -8.05
CA ASN A 132 -10.22 -6.54 -7.23
C ASN A 132 -9.69 -6.47 -5.79
N GLY A 133 -9.48 -5.28 -5.28
CA GLY A 133 -9.07 -5.04 -3.91
C GLY A 133 -10.23 -4.52 -3.08
N ARG A 134 -9.91 -3.93 -1.95
CA ARG A 134 -10.87 -3.39 -1.01
C ARG A 134 -10.64 -1.91 -0.79
N TYR A 135 -11.73 -1.17 -0.62
CA TYR A 135 -11.68 0.24 -0.31
C TYR A 135 -12.01 0.46 1.16
N TYR A 136 -11.19 1.25 1.83
CA TYR A 136 -11.41 1.63 3.22
C TYR A 136 -11.41 3.15 3.33
N TYR A 137 -12.26 3.66 4.20
CA TYR A 137 -12.25 5.08 4.56
C TYR A 137 -12.14 5.19 6.08
N SER A 138 -11.26 6.06 6.55
CA SER A 138 -11.15 6.32 7.97
C SER A 138 -10.93 7.81 8.21
N ASP A 139 -11.75 8.39 9.08
CA ASP A 139 -11.51 9.73 9.60
C ASP A 139 -10.81 9.65 10.96
N ILE A 140 -10.66 8.43 11.49
CA ILE A 140 -10.00 8.18 12.76
C ILE A 140 -8.66 7.53 12.49
N SER A 141 -7.61 8.28 12.71
CA SER A 141 -6.26 7.87 12.33
C SER A 141 -5.77 6.61 13.05
N THR A 142 -6.30 6.31 14.24
CA THR A 142 -5.86 5.15 15.01
C THR A 142 -6.25 3.81 14.37
N ASP A 143 -7.21 3.82 13.45
CA ASP A 143 -7.66 2.59 12.80
C ASP A 143 -6.73 2.16 11.66
N ILE A 144 -5.91 3.06 11.13
CA ILE A 144 -5.16 2.78 9.91
C ILE A 144 -4.13 1.67 10.06
N PRO A 145 -3.33 1.60 11.14
CA PRO A 145 -2.43 0.46 11.30
C PRO A 145 -3.18 -0.86 11.34
N LYS A 146 -4.34 -0.87 11.99
CA LYS A 146 -5.17 -2.06 12.07
C LYS A 146 -5.69 -2.48 10.69
N ILE A 147 -6.11 -1.51 9.89
CA ILE A 147 -6.56 -1.76 8.52
C ILE A 147 -5.45 -2.37 7.69
N PHE A 148 -4.22 -1.85 7.80
CA PHE A 148 -3.08 -2.38 7.06
C PHE A 148 -2.75 -3.80 7.48
N ALA A 149 -2.72 -4.08 8.77
CA ALA A 149 -2.47 -5.43 9.26
C ALA A 149 -3.55 -6.40 8.76
N GLN A 150 -4.81 -5.98 8.83
CA GLN A 150 -5.93 -6.78 8.37
C GLN A 150 -5.88 -7.04 6.86
N GLU A 151 -5.53 -6.02 6.09
CA GLU A 151 -5.48 -6.14 4.63
C GLU A 151 -4.45 -7.17 4.20
N VAL A 152 -3.26 -7.14 4.80
CA VAL A 152 -2.22 -8.11 4.51
C VAL A 152 -2.64 -9.52 4.97
N PHE A 153 -3.24 -9.60 6.16
CA PHE A 153 -3.71 -10.87 6.71
C PHE A 153 -4.81 -11.48 5.87
N LEU A 154 -5.80 -10.67 5.45
CA LEU A 154 -6.93 -11.17 4.66
C LEU A 154 -6.48 -11.69 3.29
N ASN A 155 -5.47 -11.07 2.70
CA ASN A 155 -4.94 -11.55 1.44
C ASN A 155 -4.41 -12.98 1.59
N GLY A 156 -3.67 -13.26 2.66
CA GLY A 156 -3.19 -14.60 2.97
C GLY A 156 -4.33 -15.55 3.38
N ASP A 157 -5.28 -15.04 4.15
CA ASP A 157 -6.41 -15.83 4.63
C ASP A 157 -7.32 -16.25 3.48
N THR A 158 -7.53 -15.37 2.53
CA THR A 158 -8.29 -15.72 1.32
C THR A 158 -7.67 -16.91 0.63
N TYR A 159 -6.34 -16.94 0.58
CA TYR A 159 -5.62 -18.05 -0.01
C TYR A 159 -5.87 -19.35 0.76
N LEU A 160 -5.89 -19.27 2.09
CA LEU A 160 -6.18 -20.43 2.93
C LEU A 160 -7.60 -20.94 2.74
N GLN A 161 -8.56 -20.06 2.52
CA GLN A 161 -9.95 -20.43 2.28
C GLN A 161 -10.13 -21.28 1.04
N ASN A 162 -9.19 -21.22 0.11
CA ASN A 162 -9.20 -22.06 -1.07
C ASN A 162 -8.59 -23.44 -0.81
N GLY A 163 -8.27 -23.76 0.44
CA GLY A 163 -7.74 -25.07 0.81
C GLY A 163 -6.27 -25.27 0.49
N GLN A 164 -5.56 -24.21 0.29
CA GLN A 164 -4.15 -24.23 -0.16
C GLN A 164 -3.19 -24.00 0.98
N PHE A 165 -3.29 -24.80 2.01
CA PHE A 165 -2.57 -24.56 3.26
C PHE A 165 -1.06 -24.46 3.10
N SER A 166 -0.49 -25.31 2.29
CA SER A 166 0.97 -25.37 2.12
C SER A 166 1.51 -24.19 1.32
N LEU A 167 0.64 -23.44 0.66
CA LEU A 167 1.02 -22.36 -0.23
C LEU A 167 0.90 -20.99 0.42
N LYS A 168 0.37 -20.94 1.62
CA LYS A 168 0.27 -19.70 2.37
C LYS A 168 1.65 -19.12 2.60
N GLY A 169 1.75 -17.83 2.66
CA GLY A 169 3.00 -17.16 2.97
C GLY A 169 3.86 -16.85 1.77
N ASN A 170 3.30 -16.97 0.55
CA ASN A 170 4.02 -16.61 -0.66
C ASN A 170 3.32 -15.41 -1.28
N SER A 171 3.54 -14.23 -0.72
CA SER A 171 2.94 -13.00 -1.18
C SER A 171 3.99 -11.94 -1.47
N SER A 172 3.63 -10.98 -2.30
CA SER A 172 4.42 -9.78 -2.55
C SER A 172 3.51 -8.59 -2.31
N ASN A 173 3.95 -7.68 -1.46
CA ASN A 173 3.14 -6.56 -1.02
C ASN A 173 3.88 -5.26 -1.21
N ALA A 174 3.26 -4.31 -1.89
CA ALA A 174 3.80 -2.97 -2.04
C ALA A 174 2.87 -2.00 -1.34
N ILE A 175 3.40 -1.25 -0.41
CA ILE A 175 2.65 -0.28 0.36
C ILE A 175 3.02 1.10 -0.17
N THR A 176 2.02 1.85 -0.63
CA THR A 176 2.22 3.21 -1.13
C THR A 176 1.41 4.19 -0.30
N LYS A 177 1.99 5.36 -0.05
CA LYS A 177 1.32 6.35 0.78
C LYS A 177 1.82 7.75 0.53
N ASN A 178 0.95 8.73 0.74
CA ASN A 178 1.28 10.14 0.58
C ASN A 178 0.61 11.04 1.61
N LEU A 179 0.40 10.55 2.81
CA LEU A 179 -0.32 11.31 3.84
C LEU A 179 0.28 12.68 4.13
N PHE A 180 1.51 12.88 3.74
CA PHE A 180 2.25 14.08 4.14
C PHE A 180 1.95 15.29 3.27
N ALA A 181 1.44 15.03 2.08
CA ALA A 181 1.07 16.14 1.22
C ALA A 181 0.12 17.09 1.93
N ASP A 182 -0.73 16.52 2.77
CA ASP A 182 -1.77 17.25 3.43
C ASP A 182 -1.39 17.70 4.84
N GLY A 183 -0.62 16.88 5.53
CA GLY A 183 -0.22 17.16 6.90
C GLY A 183 0.50 18.48 7.06
N GLY A 184 1.40 18.79 6.14
CA GLY A 184 2.17 20.03 6.20
C GLY A 184 1.36 21.27 5.89
N ARG A 185 0.26 21.13 5.21
CA ARG A 185 -0.58 22.27 4.82
C ARG A 185 -1.62 22.64 5.86
N ARG A 186 -1.84 21.80 6.81
CA ARG A 186 -2.89 22.00 7.81
C ARG A 186 -2.44 22.69 9.05
N SER A 187 -1.27 23.17 9.02
CA SER A 187 -0.69 23.88 10.14
C SER A 187 -1.49 25.08 10.55
#